data_da402c7085f3ff93d1b6d64dcea950eb
#
_entry.id   da402c7085f3ff93d1b6d64dcea950eb
#
_cell.length_a   1.000
_cell.length_b   1.000
_cell.length_c   1.000
_cell.angle_alpha   90.00
_cell.angle_beta   90.00
_cell.angle_gamma   90.00
#
_symmetry.space_group_name_H-M   'P 1'
#
loop_
_entity.id
_entity.type
_entity.pdbx_description
1 polymer ?
#
loop_
_entity_poly.entity_id
_entity_poly.type
_entity_poly.pdbx_seq_one_letter_code
_entity_poly.pdbx_strand_id
1 'polypeptide(L)'
;LTQSCFDGIRRSKFENILVMDGDLQHDPKYIKKMFKIYKKFNLDIVIGSRKLLSGKNQGLSELRRFTSIMLIYFFRIFKIKTNDPMSGFFIFKKEIYNKNKKFFFGKGFKILADFLINSKQNLKTRDITIDFYRRYNSESKMSLRVLFILIQFYLLSLVKKIFN
;
A
#
# COMPACT_ATOMS: atom_id res chain seq x y z
N LEU A 1 -9.80 -9.17 -1.72
CA LEU A 1 -8.94 -8.66 -0.64
C LEU A 1 -9.29 -7.21 -0.30
N THR A 2 -9.34 -6.28 -1.27
CA THR A 2 -9.66 -4.86 -0.98
C THR A 2 -11.00 -4.72 -0.28
N GLN A 3 -12.05 -5.39 -0.74
CA GLN A 3 -13.37 -5.33 -0.10
C GLN A 3 -13.32 -5.83 1.35
N SER A 4 -12.66 -6.96 1.61
CA SER A 4 -12.50 -7.50 2.97
C SER A 4 -11.75 -6.53 3.89
N CYS A 5 -10.73 -5.83 3.35
CA CYS A 5 -10.02 -4.80 4.09
C CYS A 5 -10.93 -3.60 4.39
N PHE A 6 -11.71 -3.14 3.43
CA PHE A 6 -12.68 -2.05 3.65
C PHE A 6 -13.76 -2.43 4.67
N ASP A 7 -14.21 -3.68 4.67
CA ASP A 7 -15.14 -4.20 5.68
C ASP A 7 -14.51 -4.16 7.08
N GLY A 8 -13.25 -4.57 7.19
CA GLY A 8 -12.49 -4.48 8.44
C GLY A 8 -12.33 -3.05 8.94
N ILE A 9 -11.99 -2.11 8.02
CA ILE A 9 -11.87 -0.68 8.36
C ILE A 9 -13.21 -0.13 8.86
N ARG A 10 -14.32 -0.44 8.20
CA ARG A 10 -15.65 0.03 8.61
C ARG A 10 -16.01 -0.46 10.01
N ARG A 11 -15.77 -1.73 10.30
CA ARG A 11 -16.09 -2.37 11.60
C ARG A 11 -15.13 -2.00 12.72
N SER A 12 -13.96 -1.48 12.40
CA SER A 12 -12.97 -1.07 13.41
C SER A 12 -13.56 -0.01 14.35
N LYS A 13 -13.28 -0.15 15.65
CA LYS A 13 -13.69 0.81 16.70
C LYS A 13 -12.68 1.95 16.89
N PHE A 14 -11.45 1.82 16.38
CA PHE A 14 -10.36 2.76 16.62
C PHE A 14 -10.08 3.66 15.41
N GLU A 15 -9.58 4.85 15.70
CA GLU A 15 -9.24 5.86 14.69
C GLU A 15 -7.91 5.56 13.96
N ASN A 16 -7.03 4.80 14.56
CA ASN A 16 -5.77 4.40 13.93
C ASN A 16 -5.88 2.96 13.46
N ILE A 17 -5.70 2.74 12.17
CA ILE A 17 -5.85 1.44 11.53
C ILE A 17 -4.49 0.95 11.08
N LEU A 18 -4.17 -0.29 11.41
CA LEU A 18 -3.05 -1.04 10.85
C LEU A 18 -3.59 -2.03 9.82
N VAL A 19 -3.02 -1.99 8.61
CA VAL A 19 -3.16 -3.06 7.62
C VAL A 19 -1.85 -3.83 7.55
N MET A 20 -1.93 -5.15 7.59
CA MET A 20 -0.77 -6.04 7.46
C MET A 20 -1.21 -7.32 6.74
N ASP A 21 -0.44 -7.77 5.74
CA ASP A 21 -0.67 -9.06 5.10
C ASP A 21 -0.44 -10.21 6.11
N GLY A 22 -1.36 -11.19 6.13
CA GLY A 22 -1.34 -12.31 7.08
C GLY A 22 -0.51 -13.52 6.62
N ASP A 23 0.45 -13.33 5.70
CA ASP A 23 1.27 -14.39 5.10
C ASP A 23 2.66 -14.55 5.75
N LEU A 24 2.84 -13.94 6.92
CA LEU A 24 4.07 -13.95 7.72
C LEU A 24 5.30 -13.34 7.03
N GLN A 25 5.13 -12.65 5.92
CA GLN A 25 6.22 -11.95 5.23
C GLN A 25 6.62 -10.63 5.94
N HIS A 26 5.70 -10.04 6.70
CA HIS A 26 5.93 -8.83 7.49
C HIS A 26 6.17 -9.16 8.96
N ASP A 27 7.25 -8.65 9.52
CA ASP A 27 7.60 -8.87 10.92
C ASP A 27 6.84 -7.86 11.82
N PRO A 28 6.00 -8.35 12.77
CA PRO A 28 5.26 -7.50 13.70
C PRO A 28 6.13 -6.59 14.57
N LYS A 29 7.44 -6.90 14.75
CA LYS A 29 8.37 -6.06 15.53
C LYS A 29 8.40 -4.60 15.05
N TYR A 30 8.10 -4.35 13.77
CA TYR A 30 8.08 -3.00 13.19
C TYR A 30 6.86 -2.18 13.62
N ILE A 31 5.76 -2.79 14.08
CA ILE A 31 4.51 -2.09 14.43
C ILE A 31 4.77 -0.99 15.46
N LYS A 32 5.49 -1.31 16.54
CA LYS A 32 5.80 -0.35 17.62
C LYS A 32 6.58 0.86 17.09
N LYS A 33 7.59 0.63 16.25
CA LYS A 33 8.40 1.69 15.61
C LYS A 33 7.54 2.54 14.67
N MET A 34 6.72 1.91 13.82
CA MET A 34 5.82 2.59 12.90
C MET A 34 4.83 3.48 13.65
N PHE A 35 4.21 2.96 14.69
CA PHE A 35 3.24 3.70 15.48
C PHE A 35 3.89 4.88 16.25
N LYS A 36 5.09 4.71 16.81
CA LYS A 36 5.85 5.79 17.45
C LYS A 36 6.12 6.94 16.46
N ILE A 37 6.57 6.63 15.25
CA ILE A 37 6.85 7.63 14.21
C ILE A 37 5.55 8.29 13.73
N TYR A 38 4.50 7.50 13.50
CA TYR A 38 3.17 7.95 13.12
C TYR A 38 2.65 9.05 14.09
N LYS A 39 2.72 8.78 15.40
CA LYS A 39 2.29 9.73 16.43
C LYS A 39 3.22 10.94 16.55
N LYS A 40 4.55 10.71 16.61
CA LYS A 40 5.54 11.78 16.77
C LYS A 40 5.44 12.88 15.72
N PHE A 41 5.18 12.52 14.46
CA PHE A 41 5.15 13.45 13.34
C PHE A 41 3.73 13.78 12.87
N ASN A 42 2.71 13.35 13.61
CA ASN A 42 1.28 13.50 13.25
C ASN A 42 1.03 13.20 11.76
N LEU A 43 1.48 12.00 11.34
CA LEU A 43 1.38 11.57 9.95
C LEU A 43 -0.03 11.07 9.64
N ASP A 44 -0.39 11.11 8.37
CA ASP A 44 -1.63 10.53 7.86
C ASP A 44 -1.45 9.05 7.55
N ILE A 45 -0.28 8.68 6.98
CA ILE A 45 0.07 7.29 6.69
C ILE A 45 1.56 7.05 7.01
N VAL A 46 1.85 5.92 7.67
CA VAL A 46 3.21 5.35 7.79
C VAL A 46 3.25 4.03 7.07
N ILE A 47 4.24 3.85 6.21
CA ILE A 47 4.37 2.72 5.28
C ILE A 47 5.58 1.89 5.67
N GLY A 48 5.37 0.58 5.89
CA GLY A 48 6.44 -0.40 5.96
C GLY A 48 6.95 -0.68 4.54
N SER A 49 8.04 0.00 4.16
CA SER A 49 8.58 -0.05 2.80
C SER A 49 9.64 -1.15 2.67
N ARG A 50 9.46 -2.03 1.68
CA ARG A 50 10.42 -3.08 1.35
C ARG A 50 11.65 -2.48 0.65
N LYS A 51 12.82 -3.08 0.87
CA LYS A 51 14.08 -2.67 0.21
C LYS A 51 14.12 -3.08 -1.27
N LEU A 52 13.17 -2.64 -2.07
CA LEU A 52 13.00 -3.08 -3.46
C LEU A 52 14.23 -2.74 -4.34
N LEU A 53 14.85 -1.59 -4.08
CA LEU A 53 15.99 -1.09 -4.87
C LEU A 53 17.35 -1.64 -4.41
N SER A 54 17.48 -2.16 -3.19
CA SER A 54 18.78 -2.58 -2.61
C SER A 54 19.16 -4.04 -2.84
N GLY A 55 18.35 -4.81 -3.57
CA GLY A 55 18.66 -6.21 -3.89
C GLY A 55 18.54 -7.23 -2.75
N LYS A 56 18.33 -6.80 -1.52
CA LYS A 56 18.35 -7.66 -0.32
C LYS A 56 16.96 -8.16 0.12
N ASN A 57 16.02 -8.33 -0.80
CA ASN A 57 14.69 -8.87 -0.45
C ASN A 57 14.65 -10.39 -0.68
N GLN A 58 14.69 -11.17 0.38
CA GLN A 58 14.61 -12.62 0.30
C GLN A 58 13.23 -13.14 -0.11
N GLY A 59 12.19 -12.32 -0.01
CA GLY A 59 10.79 -12.71 -0.22
C GLY A 59 10.24 -12.51 -1.64
N LEU A 60 11.01 -11.92 -2.58
CA LEU A 60 10.54 -11.63 -3.94
C LEU A 60 11.41 -12.30 -4.98
N SER A 61 10.79 -12.96 -5.99
CA SER A 61 11.49 -13.37 -7.21
C SER A 61 11.94 -12.14 -8.01
N GLU A 62 13.00 -12.26 -8.83
CA GLU A 62 13.56 -11.18 -9.64
C GLU A 62 12.50 -10.54 -10.56
N LEU A 63 11.65 -11.35 -11.20
CA LEU A 63 10.55 -10.84 -12.03
C LEU A 63 9.54 -9.99 -11.24
N ARG A 64 9.19 -10.42 -10.03
CA ARG A 64 8.29 -9.66 -9.14
C ARG A 64 8.92 -8.38 -8.62
N ARG A 65 10.22 -8.42 -8.37
CA ARG A 65 11.00 -7.24 -7.99
C ARG A 65 11.01 -6.23 -9.13
N PHE A 66 11.33 -6.67 -10.36
CA PHE A 66 11.33 -5.82 -11.55
C PHE A 66 9.96 -5.18 -11.81
N THR A 67 8.87 -5.97 -11.80
CA THR A 67 7.50 -5.44 -11.94
C THR A 67 7.14 -4.46 -10.83
N SER A 68 7.56 -4.70 -9.59
CA SER A 68 7.31 -3.76 -8.48
C SER A 68 8.06 -2.44 -8.68
N ILE A 69 9.30 -2.48 -9.15
CA ILE A 69 10.11 -1.29 -9.45
C ILE A 69 9.49 -0.49 -10.61
N MET A 70 9.10 -1.16 -11.69
CA MET A 70 8.40 -0.50 -12.80
C MET A 70 7.13 0.20 -12.32
N LEU A 71 6.31 -0.47 -11.49
CA LEU A 71 5.10 0.13 -10.94
C LEU A 71 5.41 1.35 -10.05
N ILE A 72 6.50 1.33 -9.28
CA ILE A 72 6.93 2.50 -8.49
C ILE A 72 7.19 3.70 -9.42
N TYR A 73 7.89 3.50 -10.53
CA TYR A 73 8.14 4.57 -11.51
C TYR A 73 6.84 5.10 -12.12
N PHE A 74 5.91 4.23 -12.48
CA PHE A 74 4.59 4.67 -12.94
C PHE A 74 3.84 5.50 -11.89
N PHE A 75 3.89 5.11 -10.61
CA PHE A 75 3.24 5.88 -9.54
C PHE A 75 3.89 7.24 -9.26
N ARG A 76 5.14 7.46 -9.65
CA ARG A 76 5.78 8.80 -9.56
C ARG A 76 5.06 9.86 -10.40
N ILE A 77 4.37 9.48 -11.47
CA ILE A 77 3.51 10.38 -12.26
C ILE A 77 2.43 11.03 -11.38
N PHE A 78 1.97 10.31 -10.36
CA PHE A 78 0.99 10.83 -9.39
C PHE A 78 1.63 11.63 -8.24
N LYS A 79 2.94 11.97 -8.33
CA LYS A 79 3.69 12.68 -7.28
C LYS A 79 3.66 11.96 -5.91
N ILE A 80 3.52 10.65 -5.90
CA ILE A 80 3.50 9.83 -4.69
C ILE A 80 4.89 9.82 -4.06
N LYS A 81 4.97 10.23 -2.78
CA LYS A 81 6.22 10.34 -2.01
C LYS A 81 6.51 9.06 -1.20
N THR A 82 6.41 7.88 -1.82
CA THR A 82 6.78 6.61 -1.19
C THR A 82 7.59 5.74 -2.14
N ASN A 83 8.50 4.94 -1.59
CA ASN A 83 9.28 3.97 -2.34
C ASN A 83 8.58 2.62 -2.49
N ASP A 84 7.44 2.41 -1.83
CA ASP A 84 6.67 1.18 -1.92
C ASP A 84 5.16 1.42 -1.85
N PRO A 85 4.55 2.00 -2.90
CA PRO A 85 3.11 2.27 -2.93
C PRO A 85 2.26 0.99 -2.94
N MET A 86 2.90 -0.17 -3.09
CA MET A 86 2.29 -1.48 -3.19
C MET A 86 2.42 -2.30 -1.90
N SER A 87 2.94 -1.68 -0.83
CA SER A 87 3.10 -2.37 0.46
C SER A 87 1.75 -2.78 1.04
N GLY A 88 1.69 -4.01 1.56
CA GLY A 88 0.57 -4.52 2.36
C GLY A 88 0.74 -4.26 3.87
N PHE A 89 1.68 -3.37 4.28
CA PHE A 89 1.97 -3.08 5.67
C PHE A 89 2.03 -1.58 5.92
N PHE A 90 0.95 -1.01 6.48
CA PHE A 90 0.88 0.43 6.74
C PHE A 90 -0.10 0.77 7.86
N ILE A 91 0.14 1.91 8.51
CA ILE A 91 -0.74 2.52 9.52
C ILE A 91 -1.32 3.80 8.95
N PHE A 92 -2.60 4.06 9.18
CA PHE A 92 -3.27 5.27 8.70
C PHE A 92 -4.42 5.73 9.61
N LYS A 93 -4.87 6.99 9.43
CA LYS A 93 -6.06 7.54 10.08
C LYS A 93 -7.32 7.01 9.40
N LYS A 94 -8.25 6.43 10.15
CA LYS A 94 -9.56 5.94 9.62
C LYS A 94 -10.34 7.03 8.89
N GLU A 95 -10.17 8.28 9.32
CA GLU A 95 -10.83 9.42 8.67
C GLU A 95 -10.46 9.56 7.18
N ILE A 96 -9.24 9.12 6.75
CA ILE A 96 -8.84 9.12 5.34
C ILE A 96 -9.78 8.22 4.54
N TYR A 97 -10.07 7.03 5.05
CA TYR A 97 -11.06 6.14 4.45
C TYR A 97 -12.45 6.78 4.42
N ASN A 98 -12.91 7.31 5.55
CA ASN A 98 -14.25 7.86 5.68
C ASN A 98 -14.49 9.03 4.70
N LYS A 99 -13.51 9.93 4.57
CA LYS A 99 -13.59 11.09 3.67
C LYS A 99 -13.49 10.73 2.19
N ASN A 100 -12.78 9.66 1.86
CA ASN A 100 -12.42 9.35 0.47
C ASN A 100 -13.04 8.08 -0.10
N LYS A 101 -13.80 7.28 0.68
CA LYS A 101 -14.32 5.96 0.29
C LYS A 101 -15.05 5.93 -1.06
N LYS A 102 -15.74 7.01 -1.43
CA LYS A 102 -16.46 7.13 -2.70
C LYS A 102 -15.55 7.37 -3.92
N PHE A 103 -14.31 7.76 -3.70
CA PHE A 103 -13.34 8.03 -4.77
C PHE A 103 -12.41 6.84 -5.01
N PHE A 104 -12.32 5.91 -4.06
CA PHE A 104 -11.47 4.74 -4.19
C PHE A 104 -11.95 3.81 -5.30
N PHE A 105 -11.00 3.22 -5.98
CA PHE A 105 -11.26 2.19 -6.99
C PHE A 105 -11.88 0.93 -6.36
N GLY A 106 -11.44 0.58 -5.16
CA GLY A 106 -12.04 -0.46 -4.32
C GLY A 106 -11.88 -1.89 -4.82
N LYS A 107 -11.09 -2.15 -5.86
CA LYS A 107 -10.88 -3.48 -6.45
C LYS A 107 -9.41 -3.90 -6.41
N GLY A 108 -9.17 -5.22 -6.44
CA GLY A 108 -7.81 -5.77 -6.53
C GLY A 108 -7.11 -5.91 -5.18
N PHE A 109 -5.79 -5.68 -5.14
CA PHE A 109 -4.91 -5.98 -4.00
C PHE A 109 -4.09 -4.77 -3.52
N LYS A 110 -4.31 -3.58 -4.09
CA LYS A 110 -3.42 -2.42 -3.91
C LYS A 110 -4.10 -1.28 -3.16
N ILE A 111 -4.49 -1.58 -1.93
CA ILE A 111 -5.25 -0.69 -1.06
C ILE A 111 -4.47 0.60 -0.77
N LEU A 112 -3.17 0.47 -0.45
CA LEU A 112 -2.31 1.63 -0.17
C LEU A 112 -2.19 2.55 -1.39
N ALA A 113 -1.96 1.97 -2.59
CA ALA A 113 -1.89 2.74 -3.83
C ALA A 113 -3.20 3.49 -4.10
N ASP A 114 -4.34 2.86 -3.86
CA ASP A 114 -5.67 3.47 -4.00
C ASP A 114 -5.82 4.67 -3.04
N PHE A 115 -5.40 4.53 -1.78
CA PHE A 115 -5.40 5.63 -0.81
C PHE A 115 -4.51 6.79 -1.25
N LEU A 116 -3.29 6.49 -1.71
CA LEU A 116 -2.30 7.51 -2.09
C LEU A 116 -2.70 8.28 -3.35
N ILE A 117 -3.34 7.61 -4.32
CA ILE A 117 -3.71 8.23 -5.61
C ILE A 117 -5.07 8.93 -5.53
N ASN A 118 -6.07 8.27 -4.95
CA ASN A 118 -7.46 8.69 -5.02
C ASN A 118 -7.96 9.47 -3.79
N SER A 119 -7.09 9.75 -2.80
CA SER A 119 -7.42 10.70 -1.73
C SER A 119 -7.39 12.14 -2.25
N LYS A 120 -8.43 12.91 -1.94
CA LYS A 120 -8.52 14.33 -2.36
C LYS A 120 -7.54 15.25 -1.62
N GLN A 121 -7.16 14.89 -0.40
CA GLN A 121 -6.23 15.66 0.41
C GLN A 121 -4.77 15.27 0.16
N ASN A 122 -3.87 16.22 0.38
CA ASN A 122 -2.44 15.95 0.34
C ASN A 122 -2.03 15.21 1.63
N LEU A 123 -1.71 13.93 1.51
CA LEU A 123 -1.41 13.05 2.65
C LEU A 123 0.04 13.23 3.14
N LYS A 124 0.22 13.43 4.44
CA LYS A 124 1.54 13.40 5.10
C LYS A 124 1.97 11.95 5.29
N THR A 125 2.87 11.48 4.43
CA THR A 125 3.34 10.09 4.42
C THR A 125 4.81 9.97 4.82
N ARG A 126 5.18 8.83 5.40
CA ARG A 126 6.57 8.47 5.68
C ARG A 126 6.78 6.97 5.54
N ASP A 127 7.90 6.61 4.88
CA ASP A 127 8.35 5.24 4.77
C ASP A 127 9.24 4.85 5.95
N ILE A 128 9.09 3.61 6.41
CA ILE A 128 9.99 2.93 7.31
C ILE A 128 10.46 1.67 6.62
N THR A 129 11.76 1.55 6.40
CA THR A 129 12.34 0.36 5.80
C THR A 129 12.15 -0.84 6.72
N ILE A 130 11.61 -1.91 6.17
CA ILE A 130 11.37 -3.18 6.85
C ILE A 130 12.06 -4.33 6.13
N ASP A 131 12.34 -5.40 6.88
CA ASP A 131 12.71 -6.68 6.31
C ASP A 131 11.46 -7.37 5.76
N PHE A 132 11.59 -8.07 4.65
CA PHE A 132 10.50 -8.77 3.99
C PHE A 132 10.95 -10.22 3.70
N TYR A 133 10.29 -11.17 4.37
CA TYR A 133 10.69 -12.57 4.37
C TYR A 133 10.03 -13.38 3.25
N ARG A 134 10.50 -14.61 3.04
CA ARG A 134 9.82 -15.58 2.17
C ARG A 134 8.51 -16.02 2.80
N ARG A 135 7.52 -16.30 1.98
CA ARG A 135 6.28 -16.93 2.43
C ARG A 135 6.54 -18.31 2.97
N TYR A 136 5.89 -18.64 4.06
CA TYR A 136 6.08 -19.95 4.69
C TYR A 136 5.41 -21.08 3.89
N ASN A 137 4.19 -20.90 3.33
CA ASN A 137 3.41 -21.98 2.71
C ASN A 137 2.50 -21.56 1.55
N SER A 138 2.83 -20.59 0.70
CA SER A 138 1.93 -20.26 -0.40
C SER A 138 2.64 -19.74 -1.64
N GLU A 139 2.13 -20.10 -2.80
CA GLU A 139 2.55 -19.55 -4.08
C GLU A 139 2.04 -18.12 -4.31
N SER A 140 2.68 -17.44 -5.24
CA SER A 140 2.29 -16.08 -5.63
C SER A 140 0.93 -16.07 -6.34
N LYS A 141 -0.01 -15.30 -5.81
CA LYS A 141 -1.30 -15.01 -6.48
C LYS A 141 -1.21 -14.00 -7.63
N MET A 142 0.00 -13.71 -8.15
CA MET A 142 0.13 -12.87 -9.34
C MET A 142 -0.31 -13.65 -10.56
N SER A 143 -1.52 -13.39 -11.03
CA SER A 143 -2.10 -13.92 -12.26
C SER A 143 -2.25 -12.78 -13.29
N LEU A 144 -2.45 -13.14 -14.57
CA LEU A 144 -2.77 -12.18 -15.64
C LEU A 144 -3.99 -11.31 -15.27
N ARG A 145 -4.97 -11.88 -14.57
CA ARG A 145 -6.13 -11.14 -14.06
C ARG A 145 -5.73 -10.01 -13.09
N VAL A 146 -4.77 -10.25 -12.21
CA VAL A 146 -4.25 -9.24 -11.27
C VAL A 146 -3.54 -8.12 -12.04
N LEU A 147 -2.73 -8.47 -13.03
CA LEU A 147 -2.05 -7.50 -13.89
C LEU A 147 -3.06 -6.62 -14.65
N PHE A 148 -4.10 -7.22 -15.21
CA PHE A 148 -5.18 -6.50 -15.90
C PHE A 148 -5.90 -5.50 -14.96
N ILE A 149 -6.25 -5.92 -13.74
CA ILE A 149 -6.86 -5.02 -12.74
C ILE A 149 -5.92 -3.86 -12.38
N LEU A 150 -4.61 -4.09 -12.31
CA LEU A 150 -3.62 -3.03 -12.06
C LEU A 150 -3.56 -2.03 -13.20
N ILE A 151 -3.55 -2.50 -14.44
CA ILE A 151 -3.58 -1.64 -15.64
C ILE A 151 -4.86 -0.80 -15.66
N GLN A 152 -6.01 -1.43 -15.42
CA GLN A 152 -7.30 -0.74 -15.34
C GLN A 152 -7.31 0.33 -14.23
N PHE A 153 -6.82 -0.01 -13.04
CA PHE A 153 -6.69 0.93 -11.93
C PHE A 153 -5.83 2.15 -12.32
N TYR A 154 -4.68 1.89 -12.97
CA TYR A 154 -3.76 2.92 -13.41
C TYR A 154 -4.39 3.85 -14.45
N LEU A 155 -4.99 3.29 -15.50
CA LEU A 155 -5.64 4.07 -16.56
C LEU A 155 -6.79 4.94 -16.02
N LEU A 156 -7.66 4.37 -15.19
CA LEU A 156 -8.76 5.13 -14.57
C LEU A 156 -8.25 6.25 -13.66
N SER A 157 -7.16 6.02 -12.95
CA SER A 157 -6.55 7.03 -12.08
C SER A 157 -5.89 8.15 -12.89
N LEU A 158 -5.27 7.83 -14.05
CA LEU A 158 -4.75 8.84 -14.98
C LEU A 158 -5.86 9.70 -15.57
N VAL A 159 -6.94 9.09 -16.06
CA VAL A 159 -8.09 9.82 -16.59
C VAL A 159 -8.65 10.78 -15.54
N LYS A 160 -8.88 10.30 -14.32
CA LYS A 160 -9.34 11.16 -13.21
C LYS A 160 -8.39 12.34 -12.95
N LYS A 161 -7.08 12.14 -13.10
CA LYS A 161 -6.09 13.20 -12.85
C LYS A 161 -6.05 14.24 -13.96
N ILE A 162 -6.36 13.86 -15.21
CA ILE A 162 -6.38 14.78 -16.36
C ILE A 162 -7.63 15.66 -16.33
N PHE A 163 -8.76 15.11 -15.85
CA PHE A 163 -10.06 15.78 -15.86
C PHE A 163 -10.46 16.42 -14.50
N ASN A 164 -9.60 16.40 -13.48
CA ASN A 164 -9.74 17.12 -12.21
C ASN A 164 -8.54 18.05 -11.95
#